data_d537f839f045844d3d8b436e718f2350
#
_entry.id   d537f839f045844d3d8b436e718f2350
#
_cell.length_a   1.000
_cell.length_b   1.000
_cell.length_c   1.000
_cell.angle_alpha   90.00
_cell.angle_beta   90.00
_cell.angle_gamma   90.00
#
_symmetry.space_group_name_H-M   'P 1'
#
loop_
_entity.id
_entity.type
_entity.pdbx_description
1 polymer ?
#
loop_
_entity_poly.entity_id
_entity_poly.type
_entity_poly.pdbx_seq_one_letter_code
_entity_poly.pdbx_strand_id
1 'polypeptide(L)'
;MGANATPPPGTRRPRGGLRRALIAGALGVLGTVTALTAVQAPAGAAENTLGAAAAQSGRYFGTAIAGGKLGDSAYTTIANREFNMVTAENEMKIDATEPQRGQFNFSSGDRIYNWAVQNGKRVRGHTLAWHSQQPGWMQSLSGSTLRQAMIDHINGVMAHYKGKIYAWDVVNEAYADGNSGGRRDSNLQRTGNDWIEVAFRTARNADPSAKLCYNDYNIENWTWAKTQGVYNMVRDFKQRGVPIDCVGFQSHFNSGSPYNSNFRTTLQSFAALGVDVAITELDIQGASATTYANVTNDCLAVPRCVGITVWGVRDSDSWRSGDVPLLFDGNGNKKAAYSSVLNALNSASPNPSQTPTATPTVTPTDPPPGGNGQIRGVASGRCVDVPNSSTTDGTQVQLWDCHGNANQQWTSTSAGELRVYGNKCLDAGGTANGAVAQIYSCWGGDNQKWRLNGDGTIVGVQSGLCLDATGSGTANGTKLQMYSCHGGNNQKWTRTG
;
A
#
# COMPACT_ATOMS: atom_id res chain seq x y z
N MET A 1 -54.39 -55.72 -4.55
CA MET A 1 -55.18 -55.83 -5.79
C MET A 1 -54.42 -54.95 -6.79
N GLY A 2 -53.67 -55.46 -7.58
CA GLY A 2 -53.83 -56.24 -8.82
C GLY A 2 -53.43 -55.23 -9.90
N ALA A 3 -52.50 -55.41 -10.58
CA ALA A 3 -51.82 -56.34 -11.46
C ALA A 3 -51.58 -55.70 -12.83
N ASN A 4 -50.32 -55.76 -13.29
CA ASN A 4 -49.90 -56.33 -14.59
C ASN A 4 -50.32 -55.55 -15.87
N ALA A 5 -49.56 -55.47 -16.91
CA ALA A 5 -48.54 -56.30 -17.50
C ALA A 5 -47.85 -55.56 -18.69
N THR A 6 -46.65 -55.99 -18.94
CA THR A 6 -45.80 -55.84 -20.14
C THR A 6 -46.23 -56.82 -21.29
N PRO A 7 -45.41 -56.96 -22.34
CA PRO A 7 -45.15 -56.34 -23.63
C PRO A 7 -45.41 -57.30 -24.81
N PRO A 8 -44.64 -57.50 -25.86
CA PRO A 8 -44.17 -56.89 -27.10
C PRO A 8 -44.79 -57.58 -28.36
N PRO A 9 -44.19 -57.89 -29.52
CA PRO A 9 -42.97 -57.62 -30.25
C PRO A 9 -43.14 -57.42 -31.79
N GLY A 10 -42.04 -57.32 -32.49
CA GLY A 10 -41.87 -57.92 -33.80
C GLY A 10 -41.42 -57.06 -34.97
N THR A 11 -40.19 -57.13 -35.26
CA THR A 11 -39.49 -57.76 -36.41
C THR A 11 -39.96 -57.41 -37.81
N ARG A 12 -39.09 -56.93 -38.70
CA ARG A 12 -38.48 -57.57 -39.88
C ARG A 12 -37.74 -56.58 -40.79
N ARG A 13 -36.50 -56.93 -41.11
CA ARG A 13 -35.77 -56.55 -42.33
C ARG A 13 -36.37 -57.39 -43.53
N PRO A 14 -36.09 -57.04 -44.84
CA PRO A 14 -34.76 -57.03 -45.42
C PRO A 14 -34.55 -56.19 -46.72
N ARG A 15 -33.28 -56.08 -47.08
CA ARG A 15 -32.60 -56.11 -48.42
C ARG A 15 -33.10 -55.20 -49.54
N GLY A 16 -32.26 -54.43 -50.15
CA GLY A 16 -31.17 -54.69 -51.04
C GLY A 16 -31.13 -53.63 -52.15
N GLY A 17 -29.98 -53.32 -52.68
CA GLY A 17 -29.87 -52.70 -53.99
C GLY A 17 -28.81 -51.62 -54.16
N LEU A 18 -27.65 -52.02 -54.41
CA LEU A 18 -26.61 -51.65 -55.40
C LEU A 18 -26.55 -50.21 -56.02
N ARG A 19 -25.35 -49.63 -55.84
CA ARG A 19 -24.49 -48.91 -56.81
C ARG A 19 -24.90 -47.51 -57.30
N ARG A 20 -24.10 -46.54 -56.95
CA ARG A 20 -23.23 -45.81 -57.91
C ARG A 20 -22.27 -44.87 -57.16
N ALA A 21 -20.99 -45.00 -57.47
CA ALA A 21 -19.90 -44.14 -57.02
C ALA A 21 -19.98 -42.75 -57.66
N LEU A 22 -19.77 -41.74 -56.88
CA LEU A 22 -19.29 -40.44 -57.34
C LEU A 22 -18.24 -39.94 -56.33
N ILE A 23 -17.06 -39.76 -56.86
CA ILE A 23 -15.87 -39.21 -56.22
C ILE A 23 -16.12 -37.72 -56.04
N ALA A 24 -16.07 -37.20 -54.82
CA ALA A 24 -15.89 -35.80 -54.54
C ALA A 24 -14.92 -35.65 -53.36
N GLY A 25 -13.86 -34.89 -53.59
CA GLY A 25 -12.69 -34.80 -52.73
C GLY A 25 -12.99 -34.25 -51.34
N ALA A 26 -12.44 -34.93 -50.38
CA ALA A 26 -12.38 -34.47 -49.00
C ALA A 26 -11.16 -33.53 -48.85
N LEU A 27 -11.41 -32.22 -48.76
CA LEU A 27 -10.45 -31.32 -48.15
C LEU A 27 -10.45 -31.57 -46.66
N GLY A 28 -9.41 -32.23 -46.19
CA GLY A 28 -9.15 -32.42 -44.78
C GLY A 28 -8.68 -31.08 -44.19
N VAL A 29 -9.53 -30.47 -43.39
CA VAL A 29 -9.12 -29.41 -42.47
C VAL A 29 -8.43 -30.10 -41.30
N LEU A 30 -7.11 -30.14 -41.31
CA LEU A 30 -6.29 -30.40 -40.13
C LEU A 30 -6.49 -29.24 -39.16
N GLY A 31 -7.35 -29.40 -38.19
CA GLY A 31 -7.41 -28.54 -37.00
C GLY A 31 -6.15 -28.78 -36.18
N THR A 32 -5.17 -27.87 -36.29
CA THR A 32 -4.07 -27.79 -35.35
C THR A 32 -4.63 -27.32 -34.01
N VAL A 33 -4.78 -28.24 -33.07
CA VAL A 33 -4.96 -27.92 -31.65
C VAL A 33 -3.64 -27.35 -31.17
N THR A 34 -3.51 -26.04 -31.23
CA THR A 34 -2.46 -25.33 -30.51
C THR A 34 -2.73 -25.49 -29.02
N ALA A 35 -2.02 -26.42 -28.38
CA ALA A 35 -1.90 -26.44 -26.94
C ALA A 35 -1.29 -25.10 -26.52
N LEU A 36 -2.11 -24.23 -25.91
CA LEU A 36 -1.59 -23.08 -25.18
C LEU A 36 -0.81 -23.66 -23.99
N THR A 37 0.49 -23.85 -24.15
CA THR A 37 1.40 -23.98 -23.03
C THR A 37 1.37 -22.62 -22.32
N ALA A 38 0.73 -22.59 -21.14
CA ALA A 38 0.90 -21.45 -20.25
C ALA A 38 2.41 -21.34 -19.97
N VAL A 39 3.03 -20.32 -20.54
CA VAL A 39 4.39 -19.94 -20.18
C VAL A 39 4.30 -19.45 -18.74
N GLN A 40 4.69 -20.31 -17.80
CA GLN A 40 4.91 -19.90 -16.43
C GLN A 40 5.99 -18.83 -16.45
N ALA A 41 5.66 -17.61 -16.01
CA ALA A 41 6.67 -16.60 -15.78
C ALA A 41 7.76 -17.22 -14.89
N PRO A 42 9.05 -16.97 -15.15
CA PRO A 42 10.12 -17.50 -14.33
C PRO A 42 9.87 -17.04 -12.88
N ALA A 43 9.97 -17.97 -11.94
CA ALA A 43 9.95 -17.63 -10.51
C ALA A 43 11.01 -16.57 -10.29
N GLY A 44 10.61 -15.39 -9.81
CA GLY A 44 11.54 -14.32 -9.47
C GLY A 44 12.60 -14.85 -8.52
N ALA A 45 13.81 -14.32 -8.57
CA ALA A 45 14.85 -14.68 -7.61
C ALA A 45 14.33 -14.40 -6.18
N ALA A 46 14.70 -15.28 -5.23
CA ALA A 46 14.30 -15.11 -3.84
C ALA A 46 14.84 -13.79 -3.29
N GLU A 47 13.98 -12.99 -2.69
CA GLU A 47 14.34 -11.70 -2.09
C GLU A 47 15.00 -11.87 -0.73
N ASN A 48 15.86 -10.93 -0.39
CA ASN A 48 16.66 -11.00 0.84
C ASN A 48 16.07 -10.17 1.99
N THR A 49 14.97 -9.45 1.75
CA THR A 49 14.32 -8.58 2.75
C THR A 49 12.82 -8.84 2.79
N LEU A 50 12.21 -8.60 3.96
CA LEU A 50 10.80 -8.89 4.18
C LEU A 50 9.89 -8.05 3.29
N GLY A 51 10.18 -6.75 3.16
CA GLY A 51 9.39 -5.85 2.33
C GLY A 51 9.44 -6.19 0.85
N ALA A 52 10.63 -6.56 0.32
CA ALA A 52 10.79 -6.96 -1.07
C ALA A 52 10.10 -8.31 -1.34
N ALA A 53 10.29 -9.30 -0.45
CA ALA A 53 9.65 -10.60 -0.58
C ALA A 53 8.10 -10.50 -0.55
N ALA A 54 7.53 -9.68 0.35
CA ALA A 54 6.09 -9.44 0.38
C ALA A 54 5.59 -8.76 -0.90
N ALA A 55 6.36 -7.83 -1.46
CA ALA A 55 6.00 -7.11 -2.68
C ALA A 55 5.87 -8.02 -3.91
N GLN A 56 6.58 -9.15 -3.98
CA GLN A 56 6.43 -10.14 -5.05
C GLN A 56 4.99 -10.68 -5.18
N SER A 57 4.27 -10.76 -4.07
CA SER A 57 2.86 -11.15 -4.03
C SER A 57 1.88 -9.96 -3.96
N GLY A 58 2.34 -8.74 -4.22
CA GLY A 58 1.53 -7.51 -4.16
C GLY A 58 1.21 -7.04 -2.73
N ARG A 59 1.85 -7.61 -1.71
CA ARG A 59 1.61 -7.30 -0.29
C ARG A 59 2.68 -6.37 0.26
N TYR A 60 2.41 -5.76 1.40
CA TYR A 60 3.44 -5.06 2.18
C TYR A 60 3.89 -5.90 3.38
N PHE A 61 5.10 -5.62 3.85
CA PHE A 61 5.57 -6.03 5.16
C PHE A 61 6.04 -4.80 5.93
N GLY A 62 5.33 -4.47 7.00
CA GLY A 62 5.48 -3.22 7.75
C GLY A 62 6.00 -3.42 9.16
N THR A 63 6.28 -2.28 9.82
CA THR A 63 6.62 -2.23 11.24
C THR A 63 6.06 -0.99 11.92
N ALA A 64 5.78 -1.07 13.22
CA ALA A 64 5.57 0.10 14.04
C ALA A 64 6.90 0.84 14.27
N ILE A 65 6.87 2.17 14.26
CA ILE A 65 8.01 3.04 14.49
C ILE A 65 7.74 3.97 15.66
N ALA A 66 8.63 3.93 16.65
CA ALA A 66 8.68 4.91 17.73
C ALA A 66 9.52 6.11 17.29
N GLY A 67 8.94 7.31 17.25
CA GLY A 67 9.60 8.54 16.80
C GLY A 67 10.88 8.87 17.58
N GLY A 68 10.92 8.55 18.87
CA GLY A 68 12.11 8.71 19.71
C GLY A 68 13.31 7.87 19.27
N LYS A 69 13.10 6.80 18.49
CA LYS A 69 14.15 5.89 17.99
C LYS A 69 14.71 6.28 16.63
N LEU A 70 14.18 7.28 15.97
CA LEU A 70 14.67 7.72 14.65
C LEU A 70 16.12 8.27 14.66
N GLY A 71 16.67 8.57 15.84
CA GLY A 71 18.09 8.90 16.02
C GLY A 71 19.01 7.70 16.23
N ASP A 72 18.47 6.50 16.44
CA ASP A 72 19.24 5.26 16.60
C ASP A 72 19.53 4.66 15.22
N SER A 73 20.80 4.71 14.80
CA SER A 73 21.22 4.25 13.47
C SER A 73 21.04 2.73 13.29
N ALA A 74 21.23 1.93 14.33
CA ALA A 74 21.00 0.49 14.26
C ALA A 74 19.52 0.16 14.05
N TYR A 75 18.63 0.85 14.76
CA TYR A 75 17.18 0.75 14.61
C TYR A 75 16.73 1.16 13.20
N THR A 76 17.14 2.34 12.74
CA THR A 76 16.73 2.86 11.43
C THR A 76 17.33 2.07 10.26
N THR A 77 18.53 1.50 10.42
CA THR A 77 19.12 0.61 9.40
C THR A 77 18.26 -0.63 9.18
N ILE A 78 17.80 -1.29 10.25
CA ILE A 78 16.90 -2.44 10.16
C ILE A 78 15.56 -2.00 9.54
N ALA A 79 14.97 -0.92 10.08
CA ALA A 79 13.67 -0.41 9.63
C ALA A 79 13.69 -0.02 8.14
N ASN A 80 14.77 0.59 7.66
CA ASN A 80 14.91 0.98 6.26
C ASN A 80 15.06 -0.22 5.33
N ARG A 81 15.86 -1.19 5.72
CA ARG A 81 16.18 -2.35 4.89
C ARG A 81 15.00 -3.31 4.75
N GLU A 82 14.28 -3.56 5.84
CA GLU A 82 13.40 -4.73 5.91
C GLU A 82 11.92 -4.42 5.62
N PHE A 83 11.48 -3.17 5.80
CA PHE A 83 10.05 -2.85 5.77
C PHE A 83 9.70 -1.82 4.69
N ASN A 84 8.51 -1.98 4.09
CA ASN A 84 7.98 -1.07 3.07
C ASN A 84 6.66 -0.37 3.48
N MET A 85 6.20 -0.60 4.73
CA MET A 85 5.06 0.06 5.37
C MET A 85 5.46 0.45 6.79
N VAL A 86 4.97 1.61 7.25
CA VAL A 86 5.23 2.14 8.59
C VAL A 86 3.90 2.53 9.25
N THR A 87 3.78 2.21 10.55
CA THR A 87 2.74 2.72 11.44
C THR A 87 3.42 3.48 12.57
N ALA A 88 2.98 4.72 12.87
CA ALA A 88 3.47 5.44 14.04
C ALA A 88 2.95 4.73 15.31
N GLU A 89 3.85 4.34 16.22
CA GLU A 89 3.47 3.58 17.41
C GLU A 89 2.56 4.38 18.35
N ASN A 90 2.87 5.68 18.55
CA ASN A 90 2.10 6.56 19.43
C ASN A 90 1.83 7.94 18.82
N GLU A 91 2.63 8.42 17.89
CA GLU A 91 2.74 9.82 17.49
C GLU A 91 1.58 10.31 16.61
N MET A 92 0.70 9.40 16.17
CA MET A 92 -0.54 9.75 15.46
C MET A 92 -1.81 9.45 16.27
N LYS A 93 -1.70 9.11 17.56
CA LYS A 93 -2.83 8.90 18.47
C LYS A 93 -3.40 10.24 18.95
N ILE A 94 -4.59 10.20 19.55
CA ILE A 94 -5.39 11.40 19.85
C ILE A 94 -4.64 12.35 20.79
N ASP A 95 -4.05 11.82 21.86
CA ASP A 95 -3.32 12.60 22.87
C ASP A 95 -2.06 13.28 22.28
N ALA A 96 -1.44 12.66 21.29
CA ALA A 96 -0.28 13.22 20.61
C ALA A 96 -0.67 14.30 19.58
N THR A 97 -1.78 14.08 18.85
CA THR A 97 -2.17 14.93 17.71
C THR A 97 -3.07 16.10 18.12
N GLU A 98 -3.84 15.99 19.22
CA GLU A 98 -4.69 17.06 19.76
C GLU A 98 -4.60 17.11 21.30
N PRO A 99 -3.43 17.50 21.83
CA PRO A 99 -3.20 17.54 23.29
C PRO A 99 -4.12 18.51 24.06
N GLN A 100 -4.61 19.54 23.39
CA GLN A 100 -5.62 20.47 23.88
C GLN A 100 -6.73 20.62 22.84
N ARG A 101 -7.96 20.79 23.29
CA ARG A 101 -9.13 20.88 22.40
C ARG A 101 -8.97 21.95 21.33
N GLY A 102 -9.06 21.55 20.05
CA GLY A 102 -8.90 22.43 18.90
C GLY A 102 -7.46 22.87 18.62
N GLN A 103 -6.48 22.38 19.40
CA GLN A 103 -5.07 22.71 19.20
C GLN A 103 -4.31 21.47 18.74
N PHE A 104 -4.12 21.36 17.43
CA PHE A 104 -3.43 20.23 16.83
C PHE A 104 -1.90 20.40 16.86
N ASN A 105 -1.20 19.29 17.10
CA ASN A 105 0.24 19.19 17.01
C ASN A 105 0.62 17.94 16.22
N PHE A 106 1.09 18.15 15.00
CA PHE A 106 1.47 17.06 14.11
C PHE A 106 2.99 16.81 14.05
N SER A 107 3.79 17.58 14.78
CA SER A 107 5.26 17.57 14.65
C SER A 107 5.88 16.19 14.84
N SER A 108 5.40 15.40 15.80
CA SER A 108 5.90 14.03 16.06
C SER A 108 5.46 13.04 14.99
N GLY A 109 4.19 13.10 14.57
CA GLY A 109 3.66 12.29 13.48
C GLY A 109 4.32 12.62 12.13
N ASP A 110 4.48 13.91 11.83
CA ASP A 110 5.14 14.39 10.61
C ASP A 110 6.61 13.93 10.53
N ARG A 111 7.30 13.87 11.65
CA ARG A 111 8.68 13.36 11.69
C ARG A 111 8.75 11.91 11.23
N ILE A 112 7.83 11.05 11.69
CA ILE A 112 7.76 9.64 11.24
C ILE A 112 7.30 9.57 9.78
N TYR A 113 6.26 10.31 9.41
CA TYR A 113 5.74 10.36 8.05
C TYR A 113 6.83 10.76 7.06
N ASN A 114 7.52 11.87 7.31
CA ASN A 114 8.58 12.38 6.44
C ASN A 114 9.74 11.38 6.33
N TRP A 115 10.17 10.80 7.46
CA TRP A 115 11.18 9.75 7.45
C TRP A 115 10.75 8.55 6.60
N ALA A 116 9.51 8.08 6.76
CA ALA A 116 8.98 6.94 6.01
C ALA A 116 8.96 7.22 4.51
N VAL A 117 8.43 8.37 4.09
CA VAL A 117 8.33 8.75 2.67
C VAL A 117 9.70 8.97 2.05
N GLN A 118 10.64 9.63 2.75
CA GLN A 118 12.02 9.80 2.30
C GLN A 118 12.73 8.46 2.05
N ASN A 119 12.32 7.41 2.76
CA ASN A 119 12.84 6.05 2.61
C ASN A 119 11.95 5.14 1.75
N GLY A 120 11.07 5.72 0.92
CA GLY A 120 10.24 4.99 -0.04
C GLY A 120 9.15 4.10 0.58
N LYS A 121 8.72 4.39 1.81
CA LYS A 121 7.74 3.61 2.55
C LYS A 121 6.38 4.28 2.54
N ARG A 122 5.33 3.46 2.55
CA ARG A 122 3.96 3.92 2.79
C ARG A 122 3.69 4.05 4.29
N VAL A 123 2.68 4.83 4.66
CA VAL A 123 2.30 5.03 6.06
C VAL A 123 0.85 4.62 6.28
N ARG A 124 0.62 3.84 7.35
CA ARG A 124 -0.69 3.58 7.94
C ARG A 124 -0.86 4.51 9.13
N GLY A 125 -1.97 5.25 9.15
CA GLY A 125 -2.31 6.14 10.25
C GLY A 125 -3.01 5.38 11.39
N HIS A 126 -2.56 5.57 12.61
CA HIS A 126 -3.08 4.90 13.79
C HIS A 126 -3.11 5.89 14.97
N THR A 127 -4.25 6.26 15.46
CA THR A 127 -5.66 5.95 15.15
C THR A 127 -6.53 7.19 15.38
N LEU A 128 -7.66 7.29 14.64
CA LEU A 128 -8.50 8.50 14.70
C LEU A 128 -9.47 8.51 15.88
N ALA A 129 -10.10 7.37 16.21
CA ALA A 129 -11.06 7.27 17.30
C ALA A 129 -10.82 6.00 18.12
N TRP A 130 -10.47 6.19 19.36
CA TRP A 130 -10.14 5.12 20.32
C TRP A 130 -10.54 5.51 21.72
N HIS A 131 -10.92 4.53 22.54
CA HIS A 131 -11.29 4.75 23.94
C HIS A 131 -10.09 4.99 24.86
N SER A 132 -8.89 4.62 24.42
CA SER A 132 -7.63 4.77 25.15
C SER A 132 -6.78 5.90 24.57
N GLN A 133 -5.75 6.31 25.29
CA GLN A 133 -4.84 7.41 24.95
C GLN A 133 -5.58 8.68 24.45
N GLN A 134 -6.72 8.98 25.09
CA GLN A 134 -7.42 10.25 24.93
C GLN A 134 -6.82 11.30 25.86
N PRO A 135 -6.65 12.54 25.44
CA PRO A 135 -6.23 13.62 26.32
C PRO A 135 -7.31 13.92 27.39
N GLY A 136 -6.90 14.46 28.53
CA GLY A 136 -7.80 14.69 29.65
C GLY A 136 -9.03 15.53 29.31
N TRP A 137 -8.88 16.51 28.39
CA TRP A 137 -10.00 17.32 27.94
C TRP A 137 -11.10 16.49 27.25
N MET A 138 -10.73 15.48 26.43
CA MET A 138 -11.69 14.61 25.75
C MET A 138 -12.34 13.61 26.70
N GLN A 139 -11.57 13.08 27.65
CA GLN A 139 -12.09 12.17 28.68
C GLN A 139 -13.15 12.83 29.58
N SER A 140 -13.09 14.14 29.78
CA SER A 140 -14.05 14.91 30.58
C SER A 140 -15.36 15.20 29.86
N LEU A 141 -15.46 14.95 28.55
CA LEU A 141 -16.64 15.21 27.75
C LEU A 141 -17.59 14.00 27.71
N SER A 142 -18.86 14.27 27.42
CA SER A 142 -19.89 13.24 27.26
C SER A 142 -20.94 13.65 26.22
N GLY A 143 -21.83 12.72 25.84
CA GLY A 143 -22.98 12.94 24.98
C GLY A 143 -22.62 13.61 23.63
N SER A 144 -23.43 14.55 23.21
CA SER A 144 -23.27 15.25 21.92
C SER A 144 -21.97 16.07 21.86
N THR A 145 -21.50 16.61 22.98
CA THR A 145 -20.25 17.38 23.04
C THR A 145 -19.04 16.51 22.74
N LEU A 146 -18.97 15.29 23.29
CA LEU A 146 -17.91 14.34 22.99
C LEU A 146 -18.00 13.84 21.53
N ARG A 147 -19.22 13.58 21.06
CA ARG A 147 -19.45 13.19 19.66
C ARG A 147 -18.93 14.23 18.69
N GLN A 148 -19.24 15.51 18.93
CA GLN A 148 -18.74 16.60 18.09
C GLN A 148 -17.23 16.72 18.18
N ALA A 149 -16.64 16.58 19.37
CA ALA A 149 -15.19 16.58 19.54
C ALA A 149 -14.49 15.46 18.74
N MET A 150 -15.06 14.25 18.72
CA MET A 150 -14.56 13.15 17.86
C MET A 150 -14.62 13.52 16.37
N ILE A 151 -15.72 14.10 15.92
CA ILE A 151 -15.88 14.54 14.53
C ILE A 151 -14.84 15.61 14.18
N ASP A 152 -14.66 16.60 15.05
CA ASP A 152 -13.70 17.69 14.85
C ASP A 152 -12.26 17.18 14.81
N HIS A 153 -11.93 16.25 15.72
CA HIS A 153 -10.64 15.57 15.74
C HIS A 153 -10.35 14.83 14.43
N ILE A 154 -11.27 13.97 13.98
CA ILE A 154 -11.12 13.21 12.71
C ILE A 154 -10.89 14.19 11.55
N ASN A 155 -11.71 15.25 11.45
CA ASN A 155 -11.57 16.25 10.39
C ASN A 155 -10.21 16.97 10.44
N GLY A 156 -9.74 17.36 11.62
CA GLY A 156 -8.47 18.07 11.80
C GLY A 156 -7.27 17.21 11.42
N VAL A 157 -7.21 15.98 11.92
CA VAL A 157 -6.11 15.04 11.61
C VAL A 157 -6.11 14.67 10.14
N MET A 158 -7.27 14.32 9.58
CA MET A 158 -7.35 13.90 8.19
C MET A 158 -7.14 15.05 7.21
N ALA A 159 -7.50 16.29 7.57
CA ALA A 159 -7.17 17.46 6.75
C ALA A 159 -5.66 17.67 6.62
N HIS A 160 -4.90 17.50 7.73
CA HIS A 160 -3.44 17.60 7.71
C HIS A 160 -2.77 16.51 6.86
N TYR A 161 -3.27 15.27 6.97
CA TYR A 161 -2.71 14.11 6.25
C TYR A 161 -3.44 13.76 4.96
N LYS A 162 -4.32 14.61 4.44
CA LYS A 162 -5.11 14.33 3.23
C LYS A 162 -4.25 13.93 2.05
N GLY A 163 -4.57 12.76 1.46
CA GLY A 163 -3.86 12.19 0.33
C GLY A 163 -2.46 11.64 0.65
N LYS A 164 -2.05 11.63 1.92
CA LYS A 164 -0.71 11.21 2.36
C LYS A 164 -0.69 9.79 2.96
N ILE A 165 -1.79 9.35 3.56
CA ILE A 165 -1.87 8.11 4.33
C ILE A 165 -2.53 7.02 3.49
N TYR A 166 -1.89 5.86 3.43
CA TYR A 166 -2.39 4.70 2.68
C TYR A 166 -3.70 4.15 3.25
N ALA A 167 -3.76 3.98 4.57
CA ALA A 167 -4.92 3.47 5.29
C ALA A 167 -4.97 4.08 6.69
N TRP A 168 -6.16 4.45 7.18
CA TRP A 168 -6.39 4.91 8.53
C TRP A 168 -7.11 3.85 9.36
N ASP A 169 -6.64 3.60 10.56
CA ASP A 169 -7.43 2.99 11.61
C ASP A 169 -8.41 4.04 12.12
N VAL A 170 -9.60 4.07 11.50
CA VAL A 170 -10.62 5.07 11.83
C VAL A 170 -11.16 4.85 13.24
N VAL A 171 -11.40 3.59 13.58
CA VAL A 171 -11.83 3.18 14.92
C VAL A 171 -10.98 2.00 15.39
N ASN A 172 -10.47 2.13 16.61
CA ASN A 172 -9.68 1.10 17.28
C ASN A 172 -10.42 0.54 18.49
N GLU A 173 -10.51 -0.80 18.60
CA GLU A 173 -10.90 -1.55 19.81
C GLU A 173 -12.28 -1.21 20.39
N ALA A 174 -13.29 -1.13 19.55
CA ALA A 174 -14.64 -0.76 20.00
C ALA A 174 -15.46 -1.93 20.57
N TYR A 175 -14.92 -3.14 20.58
CA TYR A 175 -15.59 -4.31 21.14
C TYR A 175 -14.99 -4.73 22.49
N ALA A 176 -15.87 -5.20 23.38
CA ALA A 176 -15.47 -5.63 24.71
C ALA A 176 -14.69 -6.94 24.67
N ASP A 177 -13.77 -7.09 25.59
CA ASP A 177 -13.09 -8.36 25.84
C ASP A 177 -14.05 -9.39 26.46
N GLY A 178 -13.67 -10.68 26.37
CA GLY A 178 -14.47 -11.79 26.87
C GLY A 178 -15.52 -12.28 25.87
N ASN A 179 -16.58 -12.91 26.38
CA ASN A 179 -17.46 -13.76 25.58
C ASN A 179 -18.80 -13.08 25.19
N SER A 180 -18.95 -11.78 25.40
CA SER A 180 -20.21 -11.10 25.07
C SER A 180 -20.40 -10.84 23.58
N GLY A 181 -19.32 -10.63 22.85
CA GLY A 181 -19.37 -10.16 21.44
C GLY A 181 -20.00 -8.76 21.29
N GLY A 182 -20.19 -8.06 22.39
CA GLY A 182 -20.82 -6.74 22.44
C GLY A 182 -19.83 -5.59 22.32
N ARG A 183 -20.38 -4.38 22.21
CA ARG A 183 -19.59 -3.13 22.21
C ARG A 183 -18.89 -2.94 23.56
N ARG A 184 -17.67 -2.41 23.53
CA ARG A 184 -16.95 -1.96 24.72
C ARG A 184 -17.69 -0.78 25.35
N ASP A 185 -17.94 -0.84 26.65
CA ASP A 185 -18.43 0.33 27.40
C ASP A 185 -17.30 1.37 27.48
N SER A 186 -17.45 2.42 26.71
CA SER A 186 -16.51 3.53 26.63
C SER A 186 -17.26 4.86 26.59
N ASN A 187 -16.56 5.96 26.84
CA ASN A 187 -17.17 7.29 26.69
C ASN A 187 -17.69 7.52 25.26
N LEU A 188 -16.98 7.04 24.23
CA LEU A 188 -17.42 7.12 22.84
C LEU A 188 -18.68 6.29 22.59
N GLN A 189 -18.75 5.05 23.10
CA GLN A 189 -19.92 4.19 22.96
C GLN A 189 -21.16 4.82 23.62
N ARG A 190 -20.98 5.49 24.75
CA ARG A 190 -22.07 6.19 25.46
C ARG A 190 -22.60 7.44 24.72
N THR A 191 -21.95 7.88 23.63
CA THR A 191 -22.50 8.93 22.76
C THR A 191 -23.61 8.44 21.82
N GLY A 192 -23.78 7.12 21.67
CA GLY A 192 -24.81 6.45 20.86
C GLY A 192 -24.24 5.29 20.05
N ASN A 193 -25.10 4.32 19.70
CA ASN A 193 -24.67 3.09 19.02
C ASN A 193 -24.13 3.29 17.59
N ASP A 194 -24.38 4.45 17.00
CA ASP A 194 -23.97 4.82 15.66
C ASP A 194 -22.61 5.55 15.60
N TRP A 195 -21.92 5.74 16.71
CA TRP A 195 -20.69 6.53 16.77
C TRP A 195 -19.60 6.02 15.83
N ILE A 196 -19.49 4.69 15.65
CA ILE A 196 -18.51 4.09 14.74
C ILE A 196 -18.87 4.45 13.28
N GLU A 197 -20.14 4.32 12.91
CA GLU A 197 -20.60 4.73 11.56
C GLU A 197 -20.33 6.21 11.31
N VAL A 198 -20.61 7.07 12.30
CA VAL A 198 -20.33 8.51 12.21
C VAL A 198 -18.83 8.75 12.00
N ALA A 199 -17.95 8.05 12.72
CA ALA A 199 -16.51 8.17 12.52
C ALA A 199 -16.08 7.79 11.08
N PHE A 200 -16.58 6.67 10.56
CA PHE A 200 -16.26 6.24 9.19
C PHE A 200 -16.79 7.20 8.12
N ARG A 201 -18.01 7.70 8.24
CA ARG A 201 -18.57 8.69 7.30
C ARG A 201 -17.82 10.01 7.36
N THR A 202 -17.46 10.48 8.56
CA THR A 202 -16.62 11.68 8.74
C THR A 202 -15.27 11.50 8.08
N ALA A 203 -14.60 10.37 8.30
CA ALA A 203 -13.31 10.08 7.71
C ALA A 203 -13.35 10.06 6.17
N ARG A 204 -14.38 9.42 5.58
CA ARG A 204 -14.54 9.37 4.12
C ARG A 204 -14.76 10.74 3.52
N ASN A 205 -15.54 11.61 4.19
CA ASN A 205 -15.78 12.97 3.75
C ASN A 205 -14.51 13.83 3.81
N ALA A 206 -13.68 13.61 4.83
CA ALA A 206 -12.41 14.33 5.01
C ALA A 206 -11.36 13.94 3.97
N ASP A 207 -11.17 12.63 3.74
CA ASP A 207 -10.25 12.10 2.71
C ASP A 207 -10.88 10.94 1.93
N PRO A 208 -11.41 11.21 0.72
CA PRO A 208 -11.95 10.17 -0.16
C PRO A 208 -10.93 9.14 -0.65
N SER A 209 -9.63 9.45 -0.61
CA SER A 209 -8.56 8.63 -1.18
C SER A 209 -8.00 7.58 -0.21
N ALA A 210 -8.05 7.83 1.10
CA ALA A 210 -7.53 6.93 2.10
C ALA A 210 -8.41 5.67 2.25
N LYS A 211 -7.78 4.51 2.49
CA LYS A 211 -8.51 3.33 2.95
C LYS A 211 -8.92 3.49 4.41
N LEU A 212 -10.15 3.13 4.73
CA LEU A 212 -10.73 3.29 6.07
C LEU A 212 -10.90 1.93 6.74
N CYS A 213 -10.20 1.71 7.84
CA CYS A 213 -10.11 0.44 8.55
C CYS A 213 -10.74 0.51 9.94
N TYR A 214 -11.35 -0.60 10.35
CA TYR A 214 -11.58 -0.96 11.74
C TYR A 214 -10.42 -1.83 12.22
N ASN A 215 -9.88 -1.59 13.40
CA ASN A 215 -8.73 -2.32 13.95
C ASN A 215 -9.02 -2.83 15.35
N ASP A 216 -8.73 -4.10 15.64
CA ASP A 216 -8.95 -4.68 16.97
C ASP A 216 -8.03 -5.88 17.25
N TYR A 217 -7.86 -6.21 18.51
CA TYR A 217 -7.18 -7.41 18.99
C TYR A 217 -8.18 -8.47 19.45
N ASN A 218 -7.74 -9.70 19.60
CA ASN A 218 -8.57 -10.83 20.01
C ASN A 218 -9.80 -11.03 19.11
N ILE A 219 -9.63 -10.75 17.80
CA ILE A 219 -10.60 -11.03 16.75
C ILE A 219 -10.06 -12.02 15.70
N GLU A 220 -8.95 -12.68 16.02
CA GLU A 220 -8.25 -13.62 15.14
C GLU A 220 -8.92 -14.99 15.10
N ASN A 221 -9.49 -15.42 16.21
CA ASN A 221 -10.12 -16.73 16.32
C ASN A 221 -11.60 -16.66 15.89
N TRP A 222 -11.96 -17.38 14.84
CA TRP A 222 -13.30 -17.38 14.26
C TRP A 222 -14.42 -17.74 15.25
N THR A 223 -14.12 -18.59 16.23
CA THR A 223 -15.14 -19.05 17.21
C THR A 223 -15.37 -18.09 18.37
N TRP A 224 -14.58 -17.03 18.48
CA TRP A 224 -14.73 -16.09 19.58
C TRP A 224 -15.90 -15.14 19.36
N ALA A 225 -16.65 -14.87 20.42
CA ALA A 225 -17.80 -13.98 20.35
C ALA A 225 -17.42 -12.56 19.90
N LYS A 226 -16.25 -12.05 20.33
CA LYS A 226 -15.73 -10.76 19.92
C LYS A 226 -15.51 -10.71 18.40
N THR A 227 -14.91 -11.75 17.82
CA THR A 227 -14.73 -11.89 16.37
C THR A 227 -16.06 -11.84 15.64
N GLN A 228 -17.06 -12.61 16.12
CA GLN A 228 -18.40 -12.64 15.53
C GLN A 228 -19.11 -11.29 15.66
N GLY A 229 -18.94 -10.58 16.77
CA GLY A 229 -19.47 -9.24 16.98
C GLY A 229 -18.93 -8.24 15.95
N VAL A 230 -17.61 -8.21 15.76
CA VAL A 230 -16.95 -7.36 14.75
C VAL A 230 -17.37 -7.77 13.33
N TYR A 231 -17.40 -9.07 13.03
CA TYR A 231 -17.85 -9.58 11.73
C TYR A 231 -19.26 -9.13 11.38
N ASN A 232 -20.19 -9.23 12.33
CA ASN A 232 -21.58 -8.82 12.14
C ASN A 232 -21.69 -7.30 11.90
N MET A 233 -20.90 -6.48 12.61
CA MET A 233 -20.82 -5.03 12.35
C MET A 233 -20.33 -4.72 10.93
N VAL A 234 -19.24 -5.35 10.50
CA VAL A 234 -18.67 -5.12 9.17
C VAL A 234 -19.66 -5.54 8.09
N ARG A 235 -20.35 -6.67 8.27
CA ARG A 235 -21.41 -7.13 7.36
C ARG A 235 -22.56 -6.13 7.27
N ASP A 236 -23.07 -5.64 8.40
CA ASP A 236 -24.11 -4.62 8.45
C ASP A 236 -23.65 -3.32 7.77
N PHE A 237 -22.43 -2.87 8.04
CA PHE A 237 -21.85 -1.69 7.42
C PHE A 237 -21.78 -1.81 5.89
N LYS A 238 -21.32 -2.96 5.38
CA LYS A 238 -21.29 -3.20 3.93
C LYS A 238 -22.71 -3.19 3.33
N GLN A 239 -23.68 -3.79 3.99
CA GLN A 239 -25.08 -3.81 3.52
C GLN A 239 -25.72 -2.41 3.49
N ARG A 240 -25.37 -1.56 4.46
CA ARG A 240 -25.90 -0.18 4.58
C ARG A 240 -25.05 0.88 3.87
N GLY A 241 -23.98 0.48 3.15
CA GLY A 241 -23.10 1.42 2.45
C GLY A 241 -22.32 2.34 3.38
N VAL A 242 -21.97 1.89 4.58
CA VAL A 242 -20.99 2.59 5.43
C VAL A 242 -19.60 2.38 4.83
N PRO A 243 -18.79 3.44 4.69
CA PRO A 243 -17.53 3.39 3.93
C PRO A 243 -16.39 2.71 4.69
N ILE A 244 -16.54 1.42 4.98
CA ILE A 244 -15.48 0.58 5.52
C ILE A 244 -14.77 -0.18 4.39
N ASP A 245 -13.46 -0.01 4.27
CA ASP A 245 -12.64 -0.62 3.22
C ASP A 245 -11.84 -1.82 3.74
N CYS A 246 -11.49 -1.85 5.02
CA CYS A 246 -10.59 -2.84 5.59
C CYS A 246 -10.85 -3.14 7.08
N VAL A 247 -10.36 -4.32 7.49
CA VAL A 247 -10.29 -4.73 8.90
C VAL A 247 -8.84 -5.10 9.22
N GLY A 248 -8.31 -4.50 10.29
CA GLY A 248 -7.03 -4.82 10.89
C GLY A 248 -7.18 -5.81 12.04
N PHE A 249 -6.33 -6.81 12.04
CA PHE A 249 -6.17 -7.81 13.08
C PHE A 249 -4.84 -7.52 13.77
N GLN A 250 -4.88 -7.05 15.03
CA GLN A 250 -3.66 -6.65 15.74
C GLN A 250 -2.71 -7.85 15.94
N SER A 251 -3.26 -9.02 16.25
CA SER A 251 -2.51 -10.28 16.34
C SER A 251 -1.40 -10.29 17.40
N HIS A 252 -1.71 -9.77 18.59
CA HIS A 252 -0.85 -9.83 19.78
C HIS A 252 -0.96 -11.20 20.43
N PHE A 253 -0.29 -12.21 19.87
CA PHE A 253 -0.40 -13.59 20.34
C PHE A 253 0.42 -13.86 21.61
N ASN A 254 -0.23 -14.46 22.59
CA ASN A 254 0.35 -14.83 23.89
C ASN A 254 -0.38 -16.04 24.50
N SER A 255 0.00 -16.45 25.71
CA SER A 255 -0.63 -17.59 26.41
C SER A 255 -2.12 -17.41 26.67
N GLY A 256 -2.59 -16.18 26.88
CA GLY A 256 -4.02 -15.86 27.10
C GLY A 256 -4.82 -15.73 25.80
N SER A 257 -4.13 -15.46 24.68
CA SER A 257 -4.70 -15.27 23.36
C SER A 257 -3.79 -15.94 22.31
N PRO A 258 -3.72 -17.29 22.30
CA PRO A 258 -2.79 -18.00 21.42
C PRO A 258 -3.29 -18.00 19.96
N TYR A 259 -2.33 -18.10 19.03
CA TYR A 259 -2.65 -18.38 17.64
C TYR A 259 -3.49 -19.67 17.52
N ASN A 260 -4.49 -19.63 16.66
CA ASN A 260 -5.33 -20.77 16.31
C ASN A 260 -5.38 -20.93 14.79
N SER A 261 -5.35 -22.18 14.31
CA SER A 261 -5.36 -22.51 12.87
C SER A 261 -6.63 -22.04 12.14
N ASN A 262 -7.71 -21.67 12.86
CA ASN A 262 -8.89 -21.09 12.24
C ASN A 262 -8.72 -19.58 11.91
N PHE A 263 -7.55 -18.99 12.15
CA PHE A 263 -7.28 -17.59 11.77
C PHE A 263 -7.43 -17.38 10.26
N ARG A 264 -6.99 -18.34 9.45
CA ARG A 264 -7.25 -18.31 8.00
C ARG A 264 -8.74 -18.21 7.68
N THR A 265 -9.58 -18.98 8.37
CA THR A 265 -11.05 -18.91 8.21
C THR A 265 -11.57 -17.52 8.57
N THR A 266 -11.05 -16.92 9.63
CA THR A 266 -11.39 -15.55 10.02
C THR A 266 -11.07 -14.57 8.91
N LEU A 267 -9.82 -14.55 8.42
CA LEU A 267 -9.40 -13.67 7.34
C LEU A 267 -10.26 -13.85 6.07
N GLN A 268 -10.53 -15.10 5.69
CA GLN A 268 -11.37 -15.43 4.52
C GLN A 268 -12.80 -14.93 4.70
N SER A 269 -13.39 -15.10 5.89
CA SER A 269 -14.76 -14.69 6.17
C SER A 269 -14.93 -13.17 6.06
N PHE A 270 -14.00 -12.39 6.65
CA PHE A 270 -14.03 -10.94 6.50
C PHE A 270 -13.77 -10.50 5.05
N ALA A 271 -12.81 -11.11 4.37
CA ALA A 271 -12.52 -10.83 2.97
C ALA A 271 -13.74 -11.09 2.05
N ALA A 272 -14.54 -12.10 2.35
CA ALA A 272 -15.77 -12.43 1.62
C ALA A 272 -16.85 -11.34 1.73
N LEU A 273 -16.78 -10.46 2.75
CA LEU A 273 -17.64 -9.28 2.86
C LEU A 273 -17.25 -8.15 1.88
N GLY A 274 -16.16 -8.32 1.13
CA GLY A 274 -15.67 -7.30 0.19
C GLY A 274 -14.82 -6.22 0.86
N VAL A 275 -14.24 -6.49 2.03
CA VAL A 275 -13.23 -5.64 2.66
C VAL A 275 -11.83 -6.25 2.52
N ASP A 276 -10.80 -5.42 2.51
CA ASP A 276 -9.43 -5.90 2.67
C ASP A 276 -9.20 -6.31 4.12
N VAL A 277 -8.31 -7.26 4.35
CA VAL A 277 -7.86 -7.65 5.68
C VAL A 277 -6.36 -7.42 5.78
N ALA A 278 -5.88 -7.06 6.96
CA ALA A 278 -4.47 -6.84 7.23
C ALA A 278 -4.11 -7.33 8.63
N ILE A 279 -2.93 -7.88 8.79
CA ILE A 279 -2.33 -8.12 10.11
C ILE A 279 -1.58 -6.85 10.47
N THR A 280 -1.94 -6.18 11.56
CA THR A 280 -1.57 -4.78 11.78
C THR A 280 -0.55 -4.54 12.87
N GLU A 281 -0.41 -5.45 13.83
CA GLU A 281 0.39 -5.23 15.04
C GLU A 281 1.06 -6.52 15.55
N LEU A 282 1.44 -7.39 14.61
CA LEU A 282 1.91 -8.74 14.94
C LEU A 282 3.08 -8.73 15.91
N ASP A 283 2.87 -9.32 17.06
CA ASP A 283 3.91 -9.75 17.98
C ASP A 283 3.51 -11.09 18.63
N ILE A 284 4.47 -11.98 18.84
CA ILE A 284 4.22 -13.34 19.30
C ILE A 284 5.13 -13.64 20.47
N GLN A 285 4.56 -13.89 21.64
CA GLN A 285 5.31 -14.26 22.86
C GLN A 285 6.29 -15.40 22.55
N GLY A 286 7.58 -15.18 22.87
CA GLY A 286 8.66 -16.10 22.58
C GLY A 286 9.07 -16.21 21.11
N ALA A 287 8.47 -15.42 20.22
CA ALA A 287 8.73 -15.37 18.77
C ALA A 287 8.85 -16.76 18.09
N SER A 288 7.88 -17.64 18.33
CA SER A 288 7.84 -18.97 17.72
C SER A 288 7.95 -18.88 16.19
N ALA A 289 8.99 -19.46 15.62
CA ALA A 289 9.24 -19.49 14.18
C ALA A 289 8.06 -20.16 13.41
N THR A 290 7.52 -21.25 13.97
CA THR A 290 6.37 -21.96 13.41
C THR A 290 5.11 -21.09 13.41
N THR A 291 4.84 -20.39 14.52
CA THR A 291 3.65 -19.53 14.61
C THR A 291 3.77 -18.35 13.66
N TYR A 292 4.92 -17.70 13.56
CA TYR A 292 5.17 -16.64 12.58
C TYR A 292 4.97 -17.11 11.13
N ALA A 293 5.49 -18.31 10.79
CA ALA A 293 5.27 -18.92 9.46
C ALA A 293 3.79 -19.18 9.20
N ASN A 294 3.06 -19.73 10.18
CA ASN A 294 1.64 -20.05 10.04
C ASN A 294 0.82 -18.77 9.81
N VAL A 295 1.02 -17.74 10.62
CA VAL A 295 0.34 -16.44 10.48
C VAL A 295 0.63 -15.82 9.13
N THR A 296 1.88 -15.87 8.67
CA THR A 296 2.27 -15.38 7.35
C THR A 296 1.56 -16.15 6.24
N ASN A 297 1.55 -17.48 6.31
CA ASN A 297 0.88 -18.33 5.33
C ASN A 297 -0.64 -18.16 5.33
N ASP A 298 -1.26 -17.87 6.48
CA ASP A 298 -2.70 -17.56 6.54
C ASP A 298 -3.03 -16.28 5.77
N CYS A 299 -2.23 -15.23 5.93
CA CYS A 299 -2.38 -14.01 5.13
C CYS A 299 -2.14 -14.29 3.63
N LEU A 300 -1.08 -15.01 3.29
CA LEU A 300 -0.74 -15.33 1.90
C LEU A 300 -1.82 -16.14 1.19
N ALA A 301 -2.54 -16.99 1.91
CA ALA A 301 -3.63 -17.81 1.39
C ALA A 301 -4.93 -17.01 1.12
N VAL A 302 -5.01 -15.75 1.54
CA VAL A 302 -6.19 -14.91 1.36
C VAL A 302 -5.88 -13.78 0.39
N PRO A 303 -6.47 -13.76 -0.82
CA PRO A 303 -6.17 -12.75 -1.84
C PRO A 303 -6.36 -11.30 -1.36
N ARG A 304 -7.34 -11.05 -0.50
CA ARG A 304 -7.59 -9.71 0.07
C ARG A 304 -6.81 -9.42 1.36
N CYS A 305 -5.89 -10.30 1.79
CA CYS A 305 -4.92 -9.94 2.81
C CYS A 305 -3.81 -9.10 2.16
N VAL A 306 -3.80 -7.81 2.51
CA VAL A 306 -2.97 -6.81 1.81
C VAL A 306 -1.58 -6.65 2.41
N GLY A 307 -1.34 -7.20 3.61
CA GLY A 307 -0.02 -7.15 4.24
C GLY A 307 -0.01 -7.49 5.72
N ILE A 308 1.20 -7.49 6.25
CA ILE A 308 1.52 -7.80 7.65
C ILE A 308 2.38 -6.65 8.19
N THR A 309 2.07 -6.18 9.40
CA THR A 309 2.90 -5.24 10.16
C THR A 309 3.26 -5.86 11.49
N VAL A 310 4.55 -5.94 11.84
CA VAL A 310 5.02 -6.33 13.17
C VAL A 310 5.04 -5.10 14.10
N TRP A 311 4.74 -5.28 15.39
CA TRP A 311 4.59 -4.14 16.30
C TRP A 311 5.90 -3.76 16.98
N GLY A 312 6.89 -3.37 16.14
CA GLY A 312 8.19 -2.89 16.55
C GLY A 312 9.33 -3.48 15.73
N VAL A 313 10.55 -2.95 15.92
CA VAL A 313 11.73 -3.34 15.14
C VAL A 313 12.56 -4.41 15.87
N ARG A 314 12.97 -4.17 17.13
CA ARG A 314 13.79 -5.08 17.94
C ARG A 314 13.05 -5.43 19.24
N ASP A 315 13.36 -6.60 19.81
CA ASP A 315 12.77 -7.02 21.09
C ASP A 315 12.96 -5.98 22.20
N SER A 316 14.14 -5.33 22.26
CA SER A 316 14.45 -4.29 23.25
C SER A 316 13.57 -3.02 23.13
N ASP A 317 12.99 -2.77 21.96
CA ASP A 317 12.17 -1.60 21.68
C ASP A 317 10.66 -1.92 21.73
N SER A 318 10.29 -3.20 21.90
CA SER A 318 8.89 -3.64 21.98
C SER A 318 8.23 -3.20 23.28
N TRP A 319 6.97 -2.79 23.21
CA TRP A 319 6.11 -2.58 24.40
C TRP A 319 5.98 -3.84 25.26
N ARG A 320 6.24 -5.03 24.69
CA ARG A 320 6.27 -6.35 25.32
C ARG A 320 7.68 -6.94 25.33
N SER A 321 8.68 -6.12 25.60
CA SER A 321 10.12 -6.55 25.52
C SER A 321 10.43 -7.78 26.36
N GLY A 322 9.77 -7.97 27.52
CA GLY A 322 9.90 -9.16 28.35
C GLY A 322 9.44 -10.47 27.69
N ASP A 323 8.60 -10.40 26.69
CA ASP A 323 8.11 -11.55 25.90
C ASP A 323 9.00 -11.90 24.72
N VAL A 324 10.02 -11.10 24.41
CA VAL A 324 10.93 -11.22 23.25
C VAL A 324 10.20 -11.55 21.95
N PRO A 325 9.17 -10.73 21.55
CA PRO A 325 8.13 -11.17 20.64
C PRO A 325 8.41 -10.95 19.16
N LEU A 326 9.47 -10.19 18.80
CA LEU A 326 9.69 -9.69 17.44
C LEU A 326 10.65 -10.55 16.62
N LEU A 327 10.90 -10.13 15.37
CA LEU A 327 11.74 -10.85 14.40
C LEU A 327 13.25 -10.61 14.60
N PHE A 328 13.61 -9.53 15.31
CA PHE A 328 14.98 -9.17 15.64
C PHE A 328 15.15 -9.16 17.17
N ASP A 329 16.26 -9.70 17.64
CA ASP A 329 16.61 -9.66 19.05
C ASP A 329 16.95 -8.22 19.53
N GLY A 330 17.23 -8.05 20.82
CA GLY A 330 17.54 -6.73 21.37
C GLY A 330 18.80 -6.07 20.76
N ASN A 331 19.69 -6.85 20.16
CA ASN A 331 20.91 -6.39 19.49
C ASN A 331 20.70 -6.17 17.97
N GLY A 332 19.51 -6.47 17.45
CA GLY A 332 19.20 -6.33 16.02
C GLY A 332 19.60 -7.53 15.17
N ASN A 333 19.93 -8.67 15.76
CA ASN A 333 20.19 -9.91 15.00
C ASN A 333 18.88 -10.57 14.60
N LYS A 334 18.88 -11.17 13.41
CA LYS A 334 17.73 -11.92 12.88
C LYS A 334 17.50 -13.19 13.70
N LYS A 335 16.26 -13.39 14.15
CA LYS A 335 15.84 -14.60 14.88
C LYS A 335 15.36 -15.68 13.90
N ALA A 336 15.15 -16.92 14.37
CA ALA A 336 14.59 -17.99 13.55
C ALA A 336 13.22 -17.63 12.93
N ALA A 337 12.42 -16.84 13.65
CA ALA A 337 11.14 -16.30 13.17
C ALA A 337 11.29 -15.42 11.92
N TYR A 338 12.36 -14.60 11.84
CA TYR A 338 12.65 -13.82 10.63
C TYR A 338 12.80 -14.72 9.40
N SER A 339 13.63 -15.77 9.51
CA SER A 339 13.88 -16.69 8.39
C SER A 339 12.61 -17.42 7.98
N SER A 340 11.76 -17.81 8.93
CA SER A 340 10.50 -18.48 8.65
C SER A 340 9.51 -17.59 7.89
N VAL A 341 9.41 -16.31 8.28
CA VAL A 341 8.60 -15.32 7.57
C VAL A 341 9.14 -15.07 6.16
N LEU A 342 10.46 -14.83 6.04
CA LEU A 342 11.08 -14.58 4.74
C LEU A 342 10.88 -15.75 3.77
N ASN A 343 11.04 -16.98 4.25
CA ASN A 343 10.82 -18.18 3.44
C ASN A 343 9.36 -18.32 3.01
N ALA A 344 8.40 -18.04 3.90
CA ALA A 344 6.99 -18.06 3.57
C ALA A 344 6.65 -17.01 2.49
N LEU A 345 7.14 -15.78 2.63
CA LEU A 345 6.95 -14.70 1.66
C LEU A 345 7.55 -15.04 0.29
N ASN A 346 8.76 -15.59 0.25
CA ASN A 346 9.42 -16.01 -0.99
C ASN A 346 8.77 -17.21 -1.67
N SER A 347 8.00 -18.01 -0.92
CA SER A 347 7.26 -19.15 -1.47
C SER A 347 5.87 -18.75 -2.01
N ALA A 348 5.47 -17.50 -1.84
CA ALA A 348 4.17 -17.01 -2.28
C ALA A 348 4.12 -16.88 -3.80
N SER A 349 3.10 -17.43 -4.42
CA SER A 349 2.79 -17.14 -5.82
C SER A 349 2.31 -15.70 -5.98
N PRO A 350 2.55 -15.06 -7.14
CA PRO A 350 1.92 -13.77 -7.45
C PRO A 350 0.41 -13.86 -7.24
N ASN A 351 -0.17 -12.91 -6.53
CA ASN A 351 -1.58 -12.91 -6.20
C ASN A 351 -2.43 -12.48 -7.42
N PRO A 352 -3.20 -13.37 -8.05
CA PRO A 352 -3.96 -13.02 -9.25
C PRO A 352 -5.11 -12.04 -9.00
N SER A 353 -5.54 -11.89 -7.75
CA SER A 353 -6.58 -10.90 -7.36
C SER A 353 -5.99 -9.54 -7.02
N GLN A 354 -4.73 -9.51 -6.78
CA GLN A 354 -3.88 -8.35 -6.82
C GLN A 354 -3.04 -8.48 -8.11
N THR A 355 -3.61 -8.17 -9.27
CA THR A 355 -2.81 -7.37 -10.21
C THR A 355 -2.01 -6.45 -9.32
N PRO A 356 -0.65 -6.46 -9.33
CA PRO A 356 0.04 -5.56 -8.43
C PRO A 356 -0.76 -4.26 -8.51
N THR A 357 -1.58 -4.01 -7.49
CA THR A 357 -1.85 -2.66 -7.12
C THR A 357 -0.43 -2.27 -6.83
N ALA A 358 0.24 -1.88 -7.89
CA ALA A 358 1.40 -1.03 -7.81
C ALA A 358 1.08 -0.26 -6.54
N THR A 359 1.93 -0.35 -5.51
CA THR A 359 1.97 0.66 -4.44
C THR A 359 1.12 1.78 -4.98
N PRO A 360 0.14 2.37 -4.32
CA PRO A 360 -0.21 3.66 -4.81
C PRO A 360 1.13 4.40 -4.80
N THR A 361 1.94 4.03 -5.71
CA THR A 361 2.41 4.93 -6.67
C THR A 361 1.18 5.76 -6.78
N VAL A 362 1.11 6.89 -6.04
CA VAL A 362 0.39 8.00 -6.58
C VAL A 362 0.60 7.75 -8.04
N THR A 363 -0.42 7.15 -8.70
CA THR A 363 -0.30 6.92 -10.12
C THR A 363 0.13 8.28 -10.55
N PRO A 364 1.37 8.46 -10.99
CA PRO A 364 1.56 9.55 -11.89
C PRO A 364 0.41 9.24 -12.84
N THR A 365 -0.55 10.13 -12.99
CA THR A 365 -1.29 10.16 -14.22
C THR A 365 -0.20 10.20 -15.24
N ASP A 366 0.33 8.99 -15.57
CA ASP A 366 1.12 8.84 -16.76
C ASP A 366 0.21 9.43 -17.82
N PRO A 367 0.61 10.54 -18.41
CA PRO A 367 -0.01 10.88 -19.65
C PRO A 367 0.19 9.63 -20.50
N PRO A 368 -0.82 9.22 -21.27
CA PRO A 368 -0.79 7.97 -22.02
C PRO A 368 0.57 7.85 -22.69
N PRO A 369 1.21 6.65 -22.69
CA PRO A 369 2.53 6.47 -23.29
C PRO A 369 2.52 7.04 -24.71
N GLY A 370 3.33 8.06 -24.97
CA GLY A 370 3.44 8.65 -26.30
C GLY A 370 3.00 10.11 -26.48
N GLY A 371 2.52 10.81 -25.44
CA GLY A 371 2.25 12.25 -25.55
C GLY A 371 3.57 13.05 -25.59
N ASN A 372 3.83 13.76 -26.69
CA ASN A 372 4.82 14.84 -26.72
C ASN A 372 4.27 16.04 -25.96
N GLY A 373 5.02 16.58 -25.00
CA GLY A 373 4.57 17.75 -24.25
C GLY A 373 5.72 18.53 -23.62
N GLN A 374 5.41 19.74 -23.21
CA GLN A 374 6.36 20.57 -22.49
C GLN A 374 6.34 20.23 -21.00
N ILE A 375 7.51 20.25 -20.35
CA ILE A 375 7.66 20.18 -18.89
C ILE A 375 7.86 21.61 -18.40
N ARG A 376 6.92 22.13 -17.61
CA ARG A 376 6.88 23.52 -17.16
C ARG A 376 7.08 23.63 -15.67
N GLY A 377 8.04 24.45 -15.23
CA GLY A 377 8.30 24.71 -13.82
C GLY A 377 7.18 25.56 -13.18
N VAL A 378 6.66 25.10 -12.03
CA VAL A 378 5.57 25.79 -11.31
C VAL A 378 6.02 27.16 -10.79
N ALA A 379 7.25 27.26 -10.28
CA ALA A 379 7.78 28.55 -9.79
C ALA A 379 8.05 29.55 -10.90
N SER A 380 8.53 29.09 -12.06
CA SER A 380 9.02 29.97 -13.12
C SER A 380 8.02 30.21 -14.24
N GLY A 381 7.06 29.29 -14.43
CA GLY A 381 6.22 29.26 -15.61
C GLY A 381 6.98 28.95 -16.91
N ARG A 382 8.28 28.62 -16.83
CA ARG A 382 9.17 28.32 -17.96
C ARG A 382 9.30 26.84 -18.21
N CYS A 383 9.71 26.48 -19.42
CA CYS A 383 9.85 25.10 -19.85
C CYS A 383 11.27 24.56 -19.64
N VAL A 384 11.36 23.23 -19.42
CA VAL A 384 12.62 22.50 -19.49
C VAL A 384 13.10 22.52 -20.93
N ASP A 385 14.28 23.10 -21.14
CA ASP A 385 14.82 23.47 -22.44
C ASP A 385 16.23 22.92 -22.61
N VAL A 386 16.50 22.40 -23.79
CA VAL A 386 17.86 22.05 -24.18
C VAL A 386 18.49 23.26 -24.87
N PRO A 387 19.54 23.89 -24.27
CA PRO A 387 20.15 25.10 -24.78
C PRO A 387 20.54 24.99 -26.24
N ASN A 388 20.23 26.03 -27.02
CA ASN A 388 20.60 26.14 -28.45
C ASN A 388 20.17 24.93 -29.32
N SER A 389 19.14 24.21 -28.91
CA SER A 389 18.71 22.96 -29.55
C SER A 389 19.85 21.93 -29.74
N SER A 390 20.80 21.91 -28.79
CA SER A 390 21.94 21.00 -28.80
C SER A 390 21.49 19.54 -28.79
N THR A 391 22.20 18.68 -29.53
CA THR A 391 22.06 17.23 -29.51
C THR A 391 23.28 16.53 -28.91
N THR A 392 24.22 17.31 -28.35
CA THR A 392 25.46 16.81 -27.76
C THR A 392 25.20 16.20 -26.39
N ASP A 393 25.70 14.98 -26.16
CA ASP A 393 25.65 14.32 -24.86
C ASP A 393 26.36 15.15 -23.81
N GLY A 394 25.77 15.21 -22.59
CA GLY A 394 26.25 16.03 -21.49
C GLY A 394 25.78 17.50 -21.53
N THR A 395 24.92 17.88 -22.49
CA THR A 395 24.34 19.23 -22.49
C THR A 395 23.37 19.38 -21.31
N GLN A 396 23.72 20.25 -20.35
CA GLN A 396 22.87 20.55 -19.19
C GLN A 396 21.62 21.30 -19.62
N VAL A 397 20.44 20.80 -19.19
CA VAL A 397 19.15 21.43 -19.46
C VAL A 397 18.94 22.67 -18.56
N GLN A 398 18.05 23.55 -18.99
CA GLN A 398 17.80 24.84 -18.35
C GLN A 398 16.31 25.20 -18.36
N LEU A 399 15.94 26.26 -17.67
CA LEU A 399 14.66 26.94 -17.82
C LEU A 399 14.75 27.94 -18.98
N TRP A 400 13.73 27.96 -19.84
CA TRP A 400 13.59 28.96 -20.89
C TRP A 400 12.12 29.26 -21.17
N ASP A 401 11.82 30.45 -21.70
CA ASP A 401 10.45 30.78 -22.09
C ASP A 401 9.90 29.70 -23.04
N CYS A 402 8.66 29.28 -22.78
CA CYS A 402 8.05 28.20 -23.55
C CYS A 402 7.72 28.67 -24.97
N HIS A 403 8.29 28.01 -25.97
CA HIS A 403 8.08 28.35 -27.39
C HIS A 403 7.66 27.14 -28.25
N GLY A 404 7.58 25.92 -27.67
CA GLY A 404 7.05 24.74 -28.34
C GLY A 404 7.97 24.08 -29.40
N ASN A 405 9.20 24.52 -29.55
CA ASN A 405 10.16 23.89 -30.48
C ASN A 405 10.62 22.53 -29.93
N ALA A 406 11.24 21.72 -30.79
CA ALA A 406 11.64 20.32 -30.51
C ALA A 406 12.53 20.17 -29.26
N ASN A 407 13.34 21.18 -28.93
CA ASN A 407 14.21 21.19 -27.74
C ASN A 407 13.48 21.40 -26.39
N GLN A 408 12.16 21.59 -26.43
CA GLN A 408 11.27 21.65 -25.27
C GLN A 408 10.16 20.60 -25.31
N GLN A 409 10.18 19.71 -26.30
CA GLN A 409 9.19 18.64 -26.45
C GLN A 409 9.73 17.33 -25.89
N TRP A 410 9.13 16.90 -24.78
CA TRP A 410 9.55 15.73 -24.02
C TRP A 410 8.50 14.61 -24.15
N THR A 411 8.93 13.45 -24.57
CA THR A 411 8.09 12.24 -24.64
C THR A 411 8.38 11.35 -23.44
N SER A 412 7.36 11.00 -22.70
CA SER A 412 7.46 9.97 -21.66
C SER A 412 7.34 8.59 -22.30
N THR A 413 8.22 7.66 -21.92
CA THR A 413 8.16 6.28 -22.38
C THR A 413 7.63 5.34 -21.29
N SER A 414 7.11 4.19 -21.68
CA SER A 414 6.71 3.14 -20.74
C SER A 414 7.87 2.57 -19.90
N ALA A 415 9.12 2.84 -20.31
CA ALA A 415 10.31 2.51 -19.55
C ALA A 415 10.70 3.56 -18.50
N GLY A 416 9.89 4.65 -18.35
CA GLY A 416 10.14 5.75 -17.41
C GLY A 416 11.15 6.79 -17.90
N GLU A 417 11.52 6.79 -19.18
CA GLU A 417 12.41 7.78 -19.74
C GLU A 417 11.66 9.05 -20.17
N LEU A 418 12.32 10.20 -20.08
CA LEU A 418 11.88 11.47 -20.67
C LEU A 418 12.77 11.77 -21.88
N ARG A 419 12.25 11.57 -23.07
CA ARG A 419 13.00 11.70 -24.33
C ARG A 419 12.73 13.04 -25.01
N VAL A 420 13.79 13.65 -25.51
CA VAL A 420 13.78 14.80 -26.41
C VAL A 420 14.44 14.39 -27.74
N TYR A 421 14.01 14.93 -28.87
CA TYR A 421 14.47 14.57 -30.22
C TYR A 421 14.30 13.07 -30.55
N GLY A 422 13.57 12.31 -29.77
CA GLY A 422 13.35 10.87 -29.98
C GLY A 422 14.46 9.95 -29.46
N ASN A 423 15.72 10.38 -29.48
CA ASN A 423 16.89 9.55 -29.14
C ASN A 423 17.78 10.09 -28.02
N LYS A 424 17.44 11.25 -27.42
CA LYS A 424 18.11 11.80 -26.25
C LYS A 424 17.19 11.70 -25.04
N CYS A 425 17.72 11.24 -23.92
CA CYS A 425 17.03 11.10 -22.66
C CYS A 425 17.48 12.18 -21.68
N LEU A 426 16.55 12.69 -20.87
CA LEU A 426 16.92 13.43 -19.67
C LEU A 426 17.73 12.48 -18.79
N ASP A 427 18.87 12.93 -18.33
CA ASP A 427 19.89 12.11 -17.69
C ASP A 427 20.39 12.80 -16.41
N ALA A 428 20.43 12.08 -15.31
CA ALA A 428 21.05 12.55 -14.08
C ALA A 428 22.55 12.25 -14.14
N GLY A 429 23.37 13.28 -14.27
CA GLY A 429 24.84 13.18 -14.34
C GLY A 429 25.52 12.75 -13.05
N GLY A 430 24.73 12.34 -12.02
CA GLY A 430 25.23 11.83 -10.76
C GLY A 430 24.12 11.63 -9.72
N THR A 431 24.51 11.13 -8.54
CA THR A 431 23.58 10.80 -7.45
C THR A 431 23.69 11.72 -6.24
N ALA A 432 24.51 12.79 -6.31
CA ALA A 432 24.68 13.76 -5.24
C ALA A 432 23.89 15.05 -5.51
N ASN A 433 23.59 15.82 -4.46
CA ASN A 433 23.02 17.16 -4.58
C ASN A 433 23.95 18.05 -5.45
N GLY A 434 23.36 18.76 -6.42
CA GLY A 434 24.08 19.57 -7.38
C GLY A 434 24.53 18.82 -8.63
N ALA A 435 24.30 17.51 -8.73
CA ALA A 435 24.57 16.77 -9.97
C ALA A 435 23.75 17.35 -11.11
N VAL A 436 24.34 17.48 -12.29
CA VAL A 436 23.70 18.11 -13.45
C VAL A 436 22.52 17.28 -13.97
N ALA A 437 21.43 17.93 -14.34
CA ALA A 437 20.41 17.35 -15.18
C ALA A 437 20.74 17.70 -16.64
N GLN A 438 20.96 16.71 -17.49
CA GLN A 438 21.51 16.86 -18.83
C GLN A 438 20.73 16.01 -19.83
N ILE A 439 21.01 16.18 -21.13
CA ILE A 439 20.61 15.18 -22.14
C ILE A 439 21.77 14.25 -22.41
N TYR A 440 21.44 12.99 -22.65
CA TYR A 440 22.40 11.98 -23.08
C TYR A 440 21.74 11.00 -24.06
N SER A 441 22.51 10.33 -24.90
CA SER A 441 22.00 9.25 -25.76
C SER A 441 21.26 8.21 -24.93
N CYS A 442 20.03 7.85 -25.30
CA CYS A 442 19.23 6.89 -24.53
C CYS A 442 19.88 5.50 -24.55
N TRP A 443 20.19 4.94 -23.37
CA TRP A 443 20.77 3.60 -23.22
C TRP A 443 20.04 2.75 -22.15
N GLY A 444 18.97 3.29 -21.55
CA GLY A 444 18.09 2.56 -20.63
C GLY A 444 18.60 2.41 -19.21
N GLY A 445 19.64 3.12 -18.81
CA GLY A 445 20.16 3.13 -17.42
C GLY A 445 19.20 3.79 -16.45
N ASP A 446 19.33 3.47 -15.15
CA ASP A 446 18.44 3.99 -14.11
C ASP A 446 18.66 5.51 -13.87
N ASN A 447 19.78 6.07 -14.26
CA ASN A 447 20.03 7.52 -14.30
C ASN A 447 19.25 8.26 -15.40
N GLN A 448 18.62 7.54 -16.34
CA GLN A 448 17.75 8.07 -17.39
C GLN A 448 16.27 7.77 -17.14
N LYS A 449 15.95 7.17 -15.99
CA LYS A 449 14.57 6.86 -15.60
C LYS A 449 14.07 7.82 -14.53
N TRP A 450 12.84 8.25 -14.69
CA TRP A 450 12.23 9.31 -13.90
C TRP A 450 10.86 8.90 -13.42
N ARG A 451 10.55 9.25 -12.20
CA ARG A 451 9.20 9.16 -11.63
C ARG A 451 8.57 10.55 -11.66
N LEU A 452 7.45 10.67 -12.32
CA LEU A 452 6.63 11.87 -12.33
C LEU A 452 5.57 11.70 -11.23
N ASN A 453 5.72 12.44 -10.13
CA ASN A 453 4.86 12.29 -8.97
C ASN A 453 3.62 13.20 -9.06
N GLY A 454 2.49 12.78 -8.48
CA GLY A 454 1.25 13.53 -8.49
C GLY A 454 1.30 14.88 -7.74
N ASP A 455 2.34 15.12 -6.94
CA ASP A 455 2.62 16.42 -6.31
C ASP A 455 3.38 17.38 -7.22
N GLY A 456 3.67 16.95 -8.45
CA GLY A 456 4.42 17.72 -9.45
C GLY A 456 5.93 17.56 -9.41
N THR A 457 6.48 16.73 -8.51
CA THR A 457 7.94 16.49 -8.52
C THR A 457 8.33 15.48 -9.59
N ILE A 458 9.51 15.66 -10.21
CA ILE A 458 10.15 14.72 -11.12
C ILE A 458 11.38 14.18 -10.42
N VAL A 459 11.39 12.87 -10.12
CA VAL A 459 12.43 12.23 -9.29
C VAL A 459 13.23 11.22 -10.10
N GLY A 460 14.55 11.33 -10.09
CA GLY A 460 15.45 10.36 -10.73
C GLY A 460 15.41 9.01 -10.02
N VAL A 461 15.22 7.92 -10.77
CA VAL A 461 15.10 6.56 -10.21
C VAL A 461 16.37 6.12 -9.50
N GLN A 462 17.54 6.38 -10.10
CA GLN A 462 18.83 5.99 -9.54
C GLN A 462 19.18 6.77 -8.26
N SER A 463 18.96 8.09 -8.27
CA SER A 463 19.43 8.97 -7.20
C SER A 463 18.43 9.18 -6.08
N GLY A 464 17.12 9.02 -6.36
CA GLY A 464 16.06 9.43 -5.46
C GLY A 464 15.93 10.95 -5.27
N LEU A 465 16.73 11.76 -6.02
CA LEU A 465 16.71 13.21 -5.95
C LEU A 465 15.70 13.80 -6.93
N CYS A 466 15.22 15.02 -6.62
CA CYS A 466 14.30 15.78 -7.46
C CYS A 466 15.03 16.56 -8.56
N LEU A 467 14.41 16.67 -9.74
CA LEU A 467 14.76 17.68 -10.73
C LEU A 467 14.48 19.06 -10.14
N ASP A 468 15.50 19.92 -10.10
CA ASP A 468 15.54 21.16 -9.33
C ASP A 468 16.05 22.32 -10.16
N ALA A 469 15.37 23.48 -10.09
CA ALA A 469 15.90 24.71 -10.66
C ALA A 469 16.91 25.32 -9.67
N THR A 470 18.17 25.31 -10.06
CA THR A 470 19.31 25.73 -9.23
C THR A 470 19.06 27.07 -8.53
N GLY A 471 19.28 27.10 -7.21
CA GLY A 471 19.12 28.31 -6.41
C GLY A 471 17.69 28.87 -6.38
N SER A 472 16.67 28.03 -6.65
CA SER A 472 15.28 28.45 -6.83
C SER A 472 15.10 29.52 -7.92
N GLY A 473 16.02 29.54 -8.89
CA GLY A 473 16.00 30.49 -10.01
C GLY A 473 14.77 30.33 -10.89
N THR A 474 14.27 31.46 -11.41
CA THR A 474 13.09 31.51 -12.28
C THR A 474 13.38 32.15 -13.64
N ALA A 475 14.60 32.65 -13.87
CA ALA A 475 14.99 33.35 -15.08
C ALA A 475 15.34 32.38 -16.23
N ASN A 476 15.27 32.87 -17.47
CA ASN A 476 15.83 32.16 -18.64
C ASN A 476 17.32 31.86 -18.41
N GLY A 477 17.75 30.65 -18.73
CA GLY A 477 19.12 30.18 -18.53
C GLY A 477 19.38 29.56 -17.16
N THR A 478 18.43 29.59 -16.21
CA THR A 478 18.56 28.88 -14.93
C THR A 478 18.80 27.40 -15.21
N LYS A 479 19.91 26.86 -14.73
CA LYS A 479 20.29 25.46 -14.94
C LYS A 479 19.47 24.53 -14.05
N LEU A 480 19.24 23.31 -14.55
CA LEU A 480 18.59 22.28 -13.79
C LEU A 480 19.61 21.29 -13.24
N GLN A 481 19.35 20.82 -12.04
CA GLN A 481 20.21 19.92 -11.28
C GLN A 481 19.39 18.84 -10.58
N MET A 482 20.06 17.86 -9.99
CA MET A 482 19.52 16.93 -9.04
C MET A 482 19.70 17.49 -7.62
N TYR A 483 18.64 17.53 -6.83
CA TYR A 483 18.72 18.01 -5.46
C TYR A 483 17.75 17.26 -4.54
N SER A 484 18.09 17.17 -3.24
CA SER A 484 17.20 16.58 -2.24
C SER A 484 15.80 17.15 -2.35
N CYS A 485 14.80 16.30 -2.40
CA CYS A 485 13.40 16.72 -2.51
C CYS A 485 12.97 17.46 -1.23
N HIS A 486 12.60 18.72 -1.35
CA HIS A 486 12.16 19.57 -0.23
C HIS A 486 10.79 20.21 -0.44
N GLY A 487 10.09 19.82 -1.55
CA GLY A 487 8.72 20.24 -1.84
C GLY A 487 8.54 21.69 -2.27
N GLY A 488 9.62 22.45 -2.47
CA GLY A 488 9.60 23.82 -2.98
C GLY A 488 9.10 23.87 -4.43
N ASN A 489 8.52 25.03 -4.83
CA ASN A 489 7.96 25.20 -6.18
C ASN A 489 9.02 25.15 -7.29
N ASN A 490 10.30 25.32 -6.98
CA ASN A 490 11.43 25.12 -7.91
C ASN A 490 11.72 23.66 -8.24
N GLN A 491 11.05 22.71 -7.55
CA GLN A 491 11.10 21.28 -7.81
C GLN A 491 9.76 20.74 -8.31
N LYS A 492 8.79 21.61 -8.58
CA LYS A 492 7.46 21.22 -9.06
C LYS A 492 7.29 21.59 -10.50
N TRP A 493 6.75 20.64 -11.25
CA TRP A 493 6.64 20.66 -12.69
C TRP A 493 5.22 20.26 -13.12
N THR A 494 4.71 20.92 -14.13
CA THR A 494 3.49 20.53 -14.84
C THR A 494 3.84 20.08 -16.24
N ARG A 495 3.05 19.18 -16.79
CA ARG A 495 3.23 18.72 -18.15
C ARG A 495 2.02 19.11 -18.99
N THR A 496 2.25 19.59 -20.20
CA THR A 496 1.21 19.93 -21.18
C THR A 496 1.36 19.02 -22.38
N GLY A 497 0.33 18.31 -22.76
CA GLY A 497 0.31 17.41 -23.90
C GLY A 497 -0.45 16.13 -23.64
#